data_e39629407234df1a4e690c2aaaae2052
#
_entry.id   e39629407234df1a4e690c2aaaae2052
#
_cell.length_a   1.000
_cell.length_b   1.000
_cell.length_c   1.000
_cell.angle_alpha   90.00
_cell.angle_beta   90.00
_cell.angle_gamma   90.00
#
_symmetry.space_group_name_H-M   'P 1'
#
loop_
_entity.id
_entity.type
_entity.pdbx_description
1 polymer ?
#
loop_
_entity_poly.entity_id
_entity_poly.type
_entity_poly.pdbx_seq_one_letter_code
_entity_poly.pdbx_strand_id
1 'polypeptide(L)'
;MENSKAHIQGEISENLDLLLLFKNIIKNRKKIYKAMIIGAIIGIIIGFSLPKEYTVKVSLSPESGNSNGGGLAGIASMFGLGNVTSNLNEDALTFGMFPEITQTNPFMIEMLMVKVKTQDNQEILLYDYLHTQKNPWWSYVINAPIKCISALINLFKESTNKEIKGLKLDPFQLTQEEQQRISSLKKRIIAETDKKTTMTHITVSFQDPLVTAIVADSAINKLQTYIINYRTKKAKQDYEFQNQMCEKYKKLYEEAQRKYDEYADANRNLVTQTAKSQMNEYQQNADLAYKVYNQVLTQRQIAEAKLQEAKPVFAVVEPSTIPLNASSPNKPLLLIGFTFLAFVLESAWILFGKDIYH
;
A
#
# COMPACT_ATOMS: atom_id res chain seq x y z
N MET A 1 62.71 51.01 -19.95
CA MET A 1 61.94 49.86 -20.52
C MET A 1 62.39 48.60 -19.81
N GLU A 2 62.05 48.56 -18.57
CA GLU A 2 62.36 47.44 -17.68
C GLU A 2 61.40 47.52 -16.53
N ASN A 3 60.31 46.76 -16.63
CA ASN A 3 59.39 46.48 -15.56
C ASN A 3 58.07 45.94 -16.07
N SER A 4 58.15 44.77 -16.73
CA SER A 4 56.91 44.03 -17.07
C SER A 4 57.14 42.53 -17.12
N LYS A 5 57.93 41.96 -16.22
CA LYS A 5 58.18 40.51 -16.12
C LYS A 5 58.01 39.92 -14.71
N ALA A 6 57.24 40.54 -13.84
CA ALA A 6 57.11 40.08 -12.44
C ALA A 6 55.65 39.89 -12.02
N HIS A 7 54.71 39.52 -12.92
CA HIS A 7 53.31 39.29 -12.48
C HIS A 7 52.64 38.11 -13.20
N ILE A 8 53.36 37.07 -13.58
CA ILE A 8 52.75 35.82 -14.05
C ILE A 8 53.47 34.66 -13.35
N GLN A 9 53.32 34.57 -12.07
CA GLN A 9 53.68 33.37 -11.30
C GLN A 9 52.87 33.37 -10.02
N GLY A 10 51.59 32.93 -10.12
CA GLY A 10 50.67 32.85 -8.97
C GLY A 10 49.34 32.21 -9.23
N GLU A 11 49.19 31.48 -10.32
CA GLU A 11 48.13 30.51 -10.45
C GLU A 11 48.71 29.11 -10.23
N ILE A 12 48.80 28.72 -8.95
CA ILE A 12 48.93 27.32 -8.60
C ILE A 12 47.58 26.70 -9.00
N SER A 13 47.51 26.21 -10.23
CA SER A 13 46.50 25.25 -10.64
C SER A 13 46.62 24.08 -9.68
N GLU A 14 45.66 23.95 -8.74
CA GLU A 14 45.39 22.71 -8.05
C GLU A 14 44.90 21.65 -9.09
N ASN A 15 45.71 21.34 -10.06
CA ASN A 15 45.56 20.11 -10.80
C ASN A 15 45.96 19.02 -9.80
N LEU A 16 44.98 18.45 -9.12
CA LEU A 16 45.11 17.17 -8.44
C LEU A 16 45.77 16.22 -9.43
N ASP A 17 47.09 16.02 -9.28
CA ASP A 17 47.91 15.21 -10.18
C ASP A 17 47.52 13.75 -9.92
N LEU A 18 46.47 13.30 -10.60
CA LEU A 18 45.87 11.94 -10.45
C LEU A 18 46.96 10.87 -10.54
N LEU A 19 48.01 11.14 -11.34
CA LEU A 19 49.16 10.26 -11.48
C LEU A 19 50.03 10.19 -10.20
N LEU A 20 50.21 11.31 -9.50
CA LEU A 20 50.91 11.34 -8.21
C LEU A 20 50.10 10.65 -7.12
N LEU A 21 48.78 10.83 -7.12
CA LEU A 21 47.86 10.12 -6.20
C LEU A 21 47.93 8.60 -6.42
N PHE A 22 47.88 8.16 -7.68
CA PHE A 22 48.01 6.75 -8.05
C PHE A 22 49.36 6.15 -7.63
N LYS A 23 50.45 6.89 -7.85
CA LYS A 23 51.81 6.45 -7.46
C LYS A 23 51.95 6.32 -5.93
N ASN A 24 51.33 7.21 -5.15
CA ASN A 24 51.33 7.13 -3.70
C ASN A 24 50.56 5.91 -3.17
N ILE A 25 49.45 5.58 -3.80
CA ILE A 25 48.64 4.38 -3.49
C ILE A 25 49.47 3.12 -3.77
N ILE A 26 50.12 3.02 -4.94
CA ILE A 26 50.93 1.87 -5.33
C ILE A 26 52.16 1.72 -4.40
N LYS A 27 52.78 2.80 -3.98
CA LYS A 27 53.94 2.78 -3.06
C LYS A 27 53.54 2.20 -1.69
N ASN A 28 52.31 2.41 -1.23
CA ASN A 28 51.81 1.94 0.05
C ASN A 28 50.95 0.64 -0.05
N ARG A 29 51.09 -0.14 -1.13
CA ARG A 29 50.31 -1.36 -1.38
C ARG A 29 50.21 -2.34 -0.20
N LYS A 30 51.30 -2.48 0.58
CA LYS A 30 51.28 -3.37 1.76
C LYS A 30 50.28 -2.94 2.84
N LYS A 31 50.09 -1.62 3.04
CA LYS A 31 49.11 -1.10 4.00
C LYS A 31 47.70 -1.33 3.48
N ILE A 32 47.46 -1.07 2.20
CA ILE A 32 46.19 -1.28 1.53
C ILE A 32 45.77 -2.75 1.59
N TYR A 33 46.69 -3.70 1.26
CA TYR A 33 46.36 -5.13 1.39
C TYR A 33 46.00 -5.54 2.82
N LYS A 34 46.72 -4.99 3.84
CA LYS A 34 46.34 -5.25 5.24
C LYS A 34 44.96 -4.72 5.58
N ALA A 35 44.63 -3.50 5.15
CA ALA A 35 43.30 -2.91 5.35
C ALA A 35 42.21 -3.71 4.63
N MET A 36 42.45 -4.15 3.39
CA MET A 36 41.51 -5.00 2.65
C MET A 36 41.26 -6.35 3.35
N ILE A 37 42.29 -6.98 3.90
CA ILE A 37 42.14 -8.22 4.66
C ILE A 37 41.33 -7.98 5.94
N ILE A 38 41.59 -6.90 6.66
CA ILE A 38 40.80 -6.53 7.84
C ILE A 38 39.34 -6.26 7.46
N GLY A 39 39.12 -5.51 6.37
CA GLY A 39 37.78 -5.26 5.84
C GLY A 39 37.04 -6.54 5.45
N ALA A 40 37.74 -7.49 4.82
CA ALA A 40 37.17 -8.79 4.46
C ALA A 40 36.77 -9.61 5.73
N ILE A 41 37.63 -9.62 6.75
CA ILE A 41 37.34 -10.31 8.03
C ILE A 41 36.10 -9.68 8.70
N ILE A 42 36.04 -8.36 8.75
CA ILE A 42 34.88 -7.64 9.31
C ILE A 42 33.61 -7.97 8.50
N GLY A 43 33.70 -7.96 7.16
CA GLY A 43 32.59 -8.31 6.26
C GLY A 43 32.07 -9.73 6.48
N ILE A 44 32.98 -10.69 6.73
CA ILE A 44 32.61 -12.07 7.08
C ILE A 44 31.90 -12.12 8.43
N ILE A 45 32.45 -11.50 9.47
CA ILE A 45 31.88 -11.49 10.82
C ILE A 45 30.47 -10.90 10.79
N ILE A 46 30.29 -9.76 10.11
CA ILE A 46 28.97 -9.11 9.97
C ILE A 46 28.01 -9.99 9.17
N GLY A 47 28.46 -10.54 8.03
CA GLY A 47 27.63 -11.37 7.17
C GLY A 47 27.13 -12.67 7.82
N PHE A 48 27.88 -13.24 8.76
CA PHE A 48 27.45 -14.39 9.55
C PHE A 48 26.67 -14.01 10.82
N SER A 49 26.80 -12.78 11.28
CA SER A 49 26.06 -12.25 12.44
C SER A 49 24.63 -11.84 12.12
N LEU A 50 24.34 -11.48 10.88
CA LEU A 50 22.99 -11.10 10.47
C LEU A 50 22.08 -12.33 10.38
N PRO A 51 20.87 -12.30 10.95
CA PRO A 51 19.91 -13.39 10.80
C PRO A 51 19.49 -13.54 9.34
N LYS A 52 19.19 -14.77 8.94
CA LYS A 52 18.64 -15.06 7.61
C LYS A 52 17.23 -14.48 7.50
N GLU A 53 16.91 -13.91 6.38
CA GLU A 53 15.55 -13.47 6.03
C GLU A 53 15.10 -14.14 4.75
N TYR A 54 13.84 -14.53 4.71
CA TYR A 54 13.19 -15.17 3.59
C TYR A 54 12.16 -14.21 3.03
N THR A 55 12.07 -14.11 1.72
CA THR A 55 11.16 -13.20 1.04
C THR A 55 10.24 -13.99 0.12
N VAL A 56 8.94 -13.72 0.23
CA VAL A 56 7.90 -14.22 -0.66
C VAL A 56 7.34 -13.05 -1.42
N LYS A 57 7.25 -13.16 -2.73
CA LYS A 57 6.61 -12.20 -3.62
C LYS A 57 5.37 -12.85 -4.21
N VAL A 58 4.23 -12.16 -4.07
CA VAL A 58 2.96 -12.58 -4.66
C VAL A 58 2.53 -11.53 -5.66
N SER A 59 2.03 -11.97 -6.81
CA SER A 59 1.61 -11.11 -7.89
C SER A 59 0.10 -11.21 -8.09
N LEU A 60 -0.57 -10.06 -8.01
CA LEU A 60 -2.00 -9.91 -8.21
C LEU A 60 -2.24 -9.21 -9.54
N SER A 61 -3.03 -9.81 -10.42
CA SER A 61 -3.48 -9.19 -11.67
C SER A 61 -4.87 -8.62 -11.48
N PRO A 62 -5.15 -7.40 -11.97
CA PRO A 62 -6.52 -6.93 -12.07
C PRO A 62 -7.32 -7.91 -12.93
N GLU A 63 -8.43 -8.38 -12.42
CA GLU A 63 -9.42 -9.04 -13.25
C GLU A 63 -10.13 -7.94 -14.02
N SER A 64 -9.68 -7.66 -15.25
CA SER A 64 -10.43 -6.84 -16.18
C SER A 64 -11.72 -7.56 -16.42
N GLY A 65 -12.77 -7.18 -15.70
CA GLY A 65 -14.11 -7.60 -16.08
C GLY A 65 -14.26 -7.23 -17.54
N ASN A 66 -14.27 -8.25 -18.37
CA ASN A 66 -14.39 -8.10 -19.80
C ASN A 66 -15.76 -7.46 -20.07
N SER A 67 -15.79 -6.12 -20.11
CA SER A 67 -17.00 -5.33 -20.33
C SER A 67 -17.50 -5.44 -21.78
N ASN A 68 -17.06 -6.47 -22.51
CA ASN A 68 -17.60 -6.78 -23.81
C ASN A 68 -18.95 -7.48 -23.66
N GLY A 69 -19.99 -6.68 -23.47
CA GLY A 69 -21.34 -6.95 -23.97
C GLY A 69 -22.27 -7.80 -23.10
N GLY A 70 -21.84 -8.35 -21.97
CA GLY A 70 -22.70 -9.31 -21.22
C GLY A 70 -23.22 -8.86 -19.87
N GLY A 71 -22.64 -7.84 -19.25
CA GLY A 71 -23.02 -7.35 -17.92
C GLY A 71 -23.75 -6.01 -17.95
N LEU A 72 -23.34 -5.15 -17.05
CA LEU A 72 -23.94 -3.81 -16.86
C LEU A 72 -23.96 -2.95 -18.15
N ALA A 73 -22.93 -3.08 -19.01
CA ALA A 73 -22.85 -2.40 -20.31
C ALA A 73 -23.96 -2.88 -21.28
N GLY A 74 -24.29 -4.17 -21.25
CA GLY A 74 -25.40 -4.72 -22.03
C GLY A 74 -26.77 -4.21 -21.54
N ILE A 75 -26.95 -4.13 -20.21
CA ILE A 75 -28.16 -3.57 -19.61
C ILE A 75 -28.28 -2.07 -19.92
N ALA A 76 -27.21 -1.31 -19.74
CA ALA A 76 -27.19 0.13 -20.01
C ALA A 76 -27.46 0.45 -21.50
N SER A 77 -26.91 -0.33 -22.43
CA SER A 77 -27.18 -0.16 -23.87
C SER A 77 -28.62 -0.50 -24.24
N MET A 78 -29.23 -1.49 -23.59
CA MET A 78 -30.62 -1.87 -23.79
C MET A 78 -31.60 -0.76 -23.36
N PHE A 79 -31.21 0.07 -22.39
CA PHE A 79 -31.98 1.24 -21.95
C PHE A 79 -31.57 2.56 -22.64
N GLY A 80 -30.77 2.51 -23.70
CA GLY A 80 -30.36 3.72 -24.45
C GLY A 80 -29.30 4.58 -23.75
N LEU A 81 -28.66 4.06 -22.69
CA LEU A 81 -27.65 4.74 -21.88
C LEU A 81 -26.21 4.42 -22.33
N GLY A 82 -26.01 4.03 -23.60
CA GLY A 82 -24.72 3.58 -24.13
C GLY A 82 -23.54 4.54 -23.94
N ASN A 83 -23.78 5.84 -23.82
CA ASN A 83 -22.73 6.83 -23.59
C ASN A 83 -22.45 7.13 -22.11
N VAL A 84 -23.26 6.58 -21.19
CA VAL A 84 -23.08 6.82 -19.73
C VAL A 84 -22.16 5.75 -19.11
N THR A 85 -21.89 4.66 -19.82
CA THR A 85 -21.11 3.53 -19.34
C THR A 85 -19.61 3.84 -19.12
N SER A 86 -19.07 4.86 -19.77
CA SER A 86 -17.65 5.27 -19.59
C SER A 86 -17.36 5.81 -18.19
N ASN A 87 -18.34 6.39 -17.50
CA ASN A 87 -18.18 6.93 -16.14
C ASN A 87 -18.66 5.95 -15.05
N LEU A 88 -19.29 4.82 -15.42
CA LEU A 88 -19.82 3.85 -14.47
C LEU A 88 -18.74 2.89 -13.91
N ASN A 89 -17.55 2.85 -14.54
CA ASN A 89 -16.43 1.98 -14.18
C ASN A 89 -15.37 2.69 -13.31
N GLU A 90 -15.56 3.94 -12.92
CA GLU A 90 -14.71 4.56 -11.91
C GLU A 90 -15.10 4.05 -10.53
N ASP A 91 -14.72 2.82 -10.26
CA ASP A 91 -14.71 2.30 -8.91
C ASP A 91 -13.77 3.16 -8.06
N ALA A 92 -14.28 3.68 -6.94
CA ALA A 92 -13.55 4.53 -6.01
C ALA A 92 -12.26 3.88 -5.46
N LEU A 93 -12.09 2.56 -5.62
CA LEU A 93 -10.87 1.81 -5.33
C LEU A 93 -10.23 1.31 -6.62
N THR A 94 -9.25 2.07 -7.11
CA THR A 94 -8.36 1.64 -8.20
C THR A 94 -7.23 0.77 -7.66
N PHE A 95 -6.65 -0.10 -8.50
CA PHE A 95 -5.51 -0.96 -8.13
C PHE A 95 -4.31 -0.14 -7.61
N GLY A 96 -4.16 1.10 -8.06
CA GLY A 96 -3.14 2.02 -7.56
C GLY A 96 -3.23 2.33 -6.06
N MET A 97 -4.39 2.11 -5.42
CA MET A 97 -4.59 2.34 -4.00
C MET A 97 -4.24 1.11 -3.12
N PHE A 98 -4.01 -0.07 -3.71
CA PHE A 98 -3.68 -1.27 -2.93
C PHE A 98 -2.43 -1.11 -2.07
N PRO A 99 -1.33 -0.50 -2.55
CA PRO A 99 -0.18 -0.20 -1.72
C PRO A 99 -0.53 0.69 -0.52
N GLU A 100 -1.38 1.68 -0.71
CA GLU A 100 -1.80 2.59 0.36
C GLU A 100 -2.67 1.86 1.40
N ILE A 101 -3.62 1.03 0.96
CA ILE A 101 -4.48 0.25 1.84
C ILE A 101 -3.65 -0.67 2.73
N THR A 102 -2.67 -1.39 2.14
CA THR A 102 -1.80 -2.29 2.91
C THR A 102 -0.94 -1.56 3.93
N GLN A 103 -0.64 -0.27 3.74
CA GLN A 103 0.14 0.55 4.68
C GLN A 103 -0.72 1.24 5.75
N THR A 104 -2.05 1.07 5.74
CA THR A 104 -2.91 1.64 6.78
C THR A 104 -2.74 0.96 8.13
N ASN A 105 -2.93 1.70 9.22
CA ASN A 105 -2.87 1.13 10.57
C ASN A 105 -3.93 0.06 10.81
N PRO A 106 -5.21 0.22 10.42
CA PRO A 106 -6.21 -0.83 10.57
C PRO A 106 -5.81 -2.15 9.89
N PHE A 107 -5.29 -2.10 8.66
CA PHE A 107 -4.82 -3.28 7.96
C PHE A 107 -3.69 -3.99 8.71
N MET A 108 -2.69 -3.22 9.18
CA MET A 108 -1.57 -3.75 9.93
C MET A 108 -1.97 -4.34 11.29
N ILE A 109 -2.95 -3.74 11.97
CA ILE A 109 -3.50 -4.29 13.22
C ILE A 109 -4.16 -5.65 12.96
N GLU A 110 -4.95 -5.76 11.91
CA GLU A 110 -5.52 -7.05 11.52
C GLU A 110 -4.46 -8.08 11.13
N MET A 111 -3.36 -7.66 10.51
CA MET A 111 -2.23 -8.54 10.21
C MET A 111 -1.53 -9.03 11.48
N LEU A 112 -1.36 -8.18 12.50
CA LEU A 112 -0.76 -8.58 13.78
C LEU A 112 -1.56 -9.67 14.50
N MET A 113 -2.87 -9.76 14.24
CA MET A 113 -3.75 -10.78 14.83
C MET A 113 -3.75 -12.11 14.06
N VAL A 114 -3.02 -12.21 12.95
CA VAL A 114 -2.92 -13.45 12.17
C VAL A 114 -2.19 -14.52 12.99
N LYS A 115 -2.75 -15.72 13.03
CA LYS A 115 -2.08 -16.90 13.59
C LYS A 115 -1.05 -17.41 12.57
N VAL A 116 0.18 -17.53 13.01
CA VAL A 116 1.28 -18.05 12.19
C VAL A 116 1.82 -19.31 12.82
N LYS A 117 2.26 -20.24 11.98
CA LYS A 117 2.91 -21.46 12.40
C LYS A 117 4.40 -21.35 12.10
N THR A 118 5.23 -21.51 13.12
CA THR A 118 6.69 -21.51 12.99
C THR A 118 7.19 -22.89 12.53
N GLN A 119 8.45 -22.97 12.05
CA GLN A 119 9.10 -24.25 11.73
C GLN A 119 9.12 -25.22 12.92
N ASP A 120 9.13 -24.70 14.15
CA ASP A 120 9.07 -25.50 15.38
C ASP A 120 7.65 -26.00 15.71
N ASN A 121 6.71 -25.89 14.78
CA ASN A 121 5.32 -26.36 14.91
C ASN A 121 4.49 -25.62 15.97
N GLN A 122 4.92 -24.43 16.41
CA GLN A 122 4.21 -23.61 17.37
C GLN A 122 3.26 -22.67 16.64
N GLU A 123 1.98 -22.65 17.05
CA GLU A 123 1.00 -21.68 16.58
C GLU A 123 1.00 -20.47 17.53
N ILE A 124 1.42 -19.32 17.02
CA ILE A 124 1.46 -18.07 17.76
C ILE A 124 0.87 -16.93 16.93
N LEU A 125 0.49 -15.83 17.59
CA LEU A 125 0.09 -14.63 16.86
C LEU A 125 1.32 -13.98 16.20
N LEU A 126 1.11 -13.35 15.04
CA LEU A 126 2.17 -12.59 14.37
C LEU A 126 2.72 -11.50 15.30
N TYR A 127 1.85 -10.93 16.14
CA TYR A 127 2.23 -9.99 17.19
C TYR A 127 3.31 -10.54 18.13
N ASP A 128 3.16 -11.79 18.61
CA ASP A 128 4.11 -12.44 19.49
C ASP A 128 5.36 -12.91 18.73
N TYR A 129 5.18 -13.39 17.49
CA TYR A 129 6.28 -13.79 16.63
C TYR A 129 7.28 -12.65 16.40
N LEU A 130 6.80 -11.41 16.22
CA LEU A 130 7.68 -10.25 16.07
C LEU A 130 8.59 -10.02 17.29
N HIS A 131 8.20 -10.52 18.47
CA HIS A 131 9.04 -10.49 19.68
C HIS A 131 10.17 -11.53 19.68
N THR A 132 9.95 -12.67 19.06
CA THR A 132 10.89 -13.79 19.06
C THR A 132 11.98 -13.65 18.00
N GLN A 133 11.94 -12.62 17.16
CA GLN A 133 12.92 -12.41 16.10
C GLN A 133 14.31 -12.13 16.63
N LYS A 134 15.30 -12.81 16.04
CA LYS A 134 16.71 -12.67 16.41
C LYS A 134 17.27 -11.36 15.86
N ASN A 135 17.87 -10.56 16.74
CA ASN A 135 18.64 -9.39 16.35
C ASN A 135 20.14 -9.73 16.34
N PRO A 136 20.93 -9.12 15.46
CA PRO A 136 22.38 -9.33 15.47
C PRO A 136 22.97 -8.88 16.81
N TRP A 137 23.95 -9.63 17.34
CA TRP A 137 24.52 -9.39 18.68
C TRP A 137 25.11 -7.98 18.84
N TRP A 138 25.66 -7.42 17.76
CA TRP A 138 26.23 -6.06 17.79
C TRP A 138 25.16 -4.97 17.92
N SER A 139 23.91 -5.24 17.58
CA SER A 139 22.81 -4.30 17.78
C SER A 139 22.58 -4.00 19.27
N TYR A 140 22.87 -4.96 20.14
CA TYR A 140 22.81 -4.75 21.59
C TYR A 140 23.90 -3.77 22.04
N VAL A 141 25.11 -3.85 21.45
CA VAL A 141 26.24 -2.97 21.78
C VAL A 141 25.98 -1.53 21.30
N ILE A 142 25.48 -1.36 20.07
CA ILE A 142 25.18 -0.04 19.51
C ILE A 142 23.99 0.61 20.23
N ASN A 143 22.99 -0.17 20.61
CA ASN A 143 21.79 0.34 21.30
C ASN A 143 21.99 0.44 22.82
N ALA A 144 23.07 -0.10 23.38
CA ALA A 144 23.34 -0.04 24.83
C ALA A 144 23.34 1.39 25.38
N PRO A 145 24.04 2.37 24.79
CA PRO A 145 24.03 3.74 25.30
C PRO A 145 22.64 4.37 25.25
N ILE A 146 21.87 4.10 24.18
CA ILE A 146 20.49 4.62 24.03
C ILE A 146 19.56 3.96 25.05
N LYS A 147 19.71 2.66 25.30
CA LYS A 147 18.94 1.92 26.33
C LYS A 147 19.29 2.39 27.75
N CYS A 148 20.53 2.73 28.03
CA CYS A 148 20.94 3.29 29.33
C CYS A 148 20.28 4.67 29.55
N ILE A 149 20.23 5.52 28.52
CA ILE A 149 19.55 6.83 28.61
C ILE A 149 18.04 6.63 28.77
N SER A 150 17.43 5.73 28.02
CA SER A 150 15.99 5.44 28.13
C SER A 150 15.62 4.78 29.46
N ALA A 151 16.51 3.93 30.04
CA ALA A 151 16.32 3.37 31.38
C ALA A 151 16.35 4.44 32.46
N LEU A 152 17.25 5.43 32.36
CA LEU A 152 17.27 6.59 33.23
C LEU A 152 15.99 7.44 33.13
N ILE A 153 15.49 7.64 31.93
CA ILE A 153 14.20 8.35 31.69
C ILE A 153 13.02 7.53 32.22
N ASN A 154 13.04 6.21 32.09
CA ASN A 154 11.97 5.33 32.58
C ASN A 154 11.95 5.19 34.10
N LEU A 155 13.04 5.47 34.80
CA LEU A 155 13.05 5.56 36.28
C LEU A 155 12.20 6.74 36.80
N PHE A 156 11.95 7.74 35.96
CA PHE A 156 11.09 8.89 36.26
C PHE A 156 9.66 8.77 35.67
N LYS A 157 9.36 7.69 34.95
CA LYS A 157 8.04 7.40 34.36
C LYS A 157 7.44 6.21 35.10
N GLU A 158 6.35 6.42 35.83
CA GLU A 158 5.56 5.32 36.40
C GLU A 158 5.17 4.33 35.31
N SER A 159 5.71 3.13 35.40
CA SER A 159 5.38 2.00 34.52
C SER A 159 3.98 1.51 34.84
N THR A 160 3.03 1.91 34.06
CA THR A 160 1.71 1.26 34.07
C THR A 160 1.86 -0.10 33.39
N ASN A 161 2.22 -1.12 34.18
CA ASN A 161 2.12 -2.52 33.77
C ASN A 161 0.64 -2.85 33.53
N LYS A 162 0.17 -2.74 32.31
CA LYS A 162 -1.08 -3.33 31.90
C LYS A 162 -0.81 -4.79 31.52
N GLU A 163 -1.24 -5.68 32.39
CA GLU A 163 -1.42 -7.10 32.05
C GLU A 163 -2.27 -7.23 30.79
N ILE A 164 -1.71 -7.92 29.80
CA ILE A 164 -2.34 -8.16 28.49
C ILE A 164 -3.38 -9.27 28.66
N LYS A 165 -4.56 -8.91 29.18
CA LYS A 165 -5.78 -9.74 29.07
C LYS A 165 -6.51 -9.36 27.77
N GLY A 166 -6.33 -10.19 26.74
CA GLY A 166 -7.07 -10.10 25.48
C GLY A 166 -6.57 -8.94 24.59
N LEU A 167 -5.80 -9.26 23.57
CA LEU A 167 -5.22 -8.30 22.60
C LEU A 167 -6.32 -7.56 21.82
N LYS A 168 -6.94 -6.56 22.43
CA LYS A 168 -7.78 -5.58 21.74
C LYS A 168 -6.89 -4.39 21.41
N LEU A 169 -6.23 -4.46 20.26
CA LEU A 169 -5.54 -3.31 19.66
C LEU A 169 -6.60 -2.30 19.25
N ASP A 170 -6.66 -1.17 19.95
CA ASP A 170 -7.57 -0.07 19.61
C ASP A 170 -6.85 0.81 18.56
N PRO A 171 -7.38 0.94 17.32
CA PRO A 171 -6.78 1.79 16.29
C PRO A 171 -6.63 3.26 16.69
N PHE A 172 -7.42 3.75 17.65
CA PHE A 172 -7.41 5.13 18.13
C PHE A 172 -6.42 5.38 19.27
N GLN A 173 -6.06 4.34 20.05
CA GLN A 173 -5.19 4.47 21.20
C GLN A 173 -4.11 3.40 21.18
N LEU A 174 -3.14 3.58 20.29
CA LEU A 174 -1.98 2.69 20.20
C LEU A 174 -0.92 3.10 21.23
N THR A 175 -0.42 2.11 21.96
CA THR A 175 0.76 2.29 22.82
C THR A 175 2.01 2.49 21.96
N GLN A 176 3.07 3.03 22.54
CA GLN A 176 4.35 3.24 21.83
C GLN A 176 4.94 1.92 21.31
N GLU A 177 4.78 0.82 22.06
CA GLU A 177 5.23 -0.51 21.65
C GLU A 177 4.44 -1.05 20.45
N GLU A 178 3.11 -0.92 20.48
CA GLU A 178 2.23 -1.32 19.38
C GLU A 178 2.54 -0.53 18.11
N GLN A 179 2.77 0.78 18.24
CA GLN A 179 3.15 1.62 17.11
C GLN A 179 4.50 1.23 16.51
N GLN A 180 5.49 0.86 17.33
CA GLN A 180 6.77 0.34 16.85
C GLN A 180 6.59 -0.99 16.10
N ARG A 181 5.72 -1.89 16.59
CA ARG A 181 5.42 -3.17 15.92
C ARG A 181 4.74 -2.96 14.59
N ILE A 182 3.73 -2.07 14.53
CA ILE A 182 3.08 -1.69 13.28
C ILE A 182 4.12 -1.12 12.30
N SER A 183 4.99 -0.23 12.75
CA SER A 183 6.04 0.34 11.90
C SER A 183 7.05 -0.70 11.41
N SER A 184 7.38 -1.68 12.24
CA SER A 184 8.22 -2.81 11.86
C SER A 184 7.53 -3.70 10.82
N LEU A 185 6.24 -3.97 10.99
CA LEU A 185 5.46 -4.78 10.07
C LEU A 185 5.29 -4.09 8.71
N LYS A 186 5.05 -2.77 8.70
CA LYS A 186 4.99 -1.96 7.45
C LYS A 186 6.25 -2.06 6.60
N LYS A 187 7.42 -2.19 7.23
CA LYS A 187 8.70 -2.38 6.52
C LYS A 187 8.88 -3.79 5.95
N ARG A 188 8.14 -4.76 6.48
CA ARG A 188 8.24 -6.18 6.12
C ARG A 188 7.16 -6.62 5.12
N ILE A 189 6.05 -5.90 5.06
CA ILE A 189 4.97 -6.11 4.09
C ILE A 189 4.93 -4.88 3.19
N ILE A 190 5.42 -5.02 1.97
CA ILE A 190 5.50 -3.95 0.97
C ILE A 190 4.64 -4.34 -0.21
N ALA A 191 3.71 -3.48 -0.59
CA ALA A 191 2.93 -3.64 -1.80
C ALA A 191 3.33 -2.55 -2.81
N GLU A 192 3.53 -2.95 -4.05
CA GLU A 192 3.92 -2.06 -5.15
C GLU A 192 3.09 -2.38 -6.39
N THR A 193 2.58 -1.36 -7.06
CA THR A 193 1.86 -1.53 -8.32
C THR A 193 2.74 -1.12 -9.50
N ASP A 194 2.94 -2.04 -10.43
CA ASP A 194 3.64 -1.74 -11.68
C ASP A 194 2.72 -0.91 -12.59
N LYS A 195 3.18 0.30 -12.93
CA LYS A 195 2.44 1.25 -13.77
C LYS A 195 2.22 0.77 -15.20
N LYS A 196 3.04 -0.16 -15.70
CA LYS A 196 2.95 -0.68 -17.07
C LYS A 196 1.97 -1.84 -17.18
N THR A 197 2.03 -2.76 -16.23
CA THR A 197 1.23 -3.99 -16.23
C THR A 197 -0.02 -3.87 -15.36
N THR A 198 -0.13 -2.82 -14.55
CA THR A 198 -1.16 -2.64 -13.51
C THR A 198 -1.21 -3.78 -12.48
N MET A 199 -0.24 -4.69 -12.52
CA MET A 199 -0.10 -5.75 -11.54
C MET A 199 0.35 -5.19 -10.20
N THR A 200 -0.20 -5.71 -9.12
CA THR A 200 0.25 -5.38 -7.76
C THR A 200 1.06 -6.53 -7.20
N HIS A 201 2.27 -6.22 -6.76
CA HIS A 201 3.17 -7.16 -6.11
C HIS A 201 3.18 -6.91 -4.61
N ILE A 202 2.89 -7.95 -3.84
CA ILE A 202 3.01 -7.92 -2.38
C ILE A 202 4.26 -8.71 -2.01
N THR A 203 5.21 -8.04 -1.39
CA THR A 203 6.48 -8.61 -0.94
C THR A 203 6.48 -8.69 0.58
N VAL A 204 6.72 -9.87 1.11
CA VAL A 204 6.73 -10.15 2.55
C VAL A 204 8.07 -10.77 2.94
N SER A 205 8.69 -10.26 4.01
CA SER A 205 10.03 -10.71 4.46
C SER A 205 10.07 -10.98 5.97
N PHE A 206 10.42 -12.23 6.35
CA PHE A 206 10.60 -12.64 7.73
C PHE A 206 11.76 -13.64 7.88
N GLN A 207 12.14 -13.94 9.16
CA GLN A 207 13.24 -14.86 9.47
C GLN A 207 12.85 -16.34 9.33
N ASP A 208 11.57 -16.66 9.33
CA ASP A 208 11.04 -18.01 9.17
C ASP A 208 10.33 -18.14 7.81
N PRO A 209 10.71 -19.10 6.95
CA PRO A 209 10.13 -19.26 5.61
C PRO A 209 8.64 -19.64 5.66
N LEU A 210 8.22 -20.44 6.66
CA LEU A 210 6.82 -20.85 6.80
C LEU A 210 5.95 -19.65 7.22
N VAL A 211 6.42 -18.89 8.21
CA VAL A 211 5.75 -17.64 8.64
C VAL A 211 5.66 -16.66 7.48
N THR A 212 6.72 -16.52 6.69
CA THR A 212 6.72 -15.60 5.52
C THR A 212 5.63 -15.96 4.53
N ALA A 213 5.48 -17.25 4.19
CA ALA A 213 4.45 -17.72 3.26
C ALA A 213 3.03 -17.54 3.83
N ILE A 214 2.80 -17.88 5.11
CA ILE A 214 1.50 -17.72 5.77
C ILE A 214 1.10 -16.24 5.85
N VAL A 215 2.04 -15.35 6.18
CA VAL A 215 1.76 -13.91 6.25
C VAL A 215 1.47 -13.34 4.87
N ALA A 216 2.19 -13.79 3.83
CA ALA A 216 1.93 -13.37 2.45
C ALA A 216 0.52 -13.78 2.00
N ASP A 217 0.12 -15.04 2.23
CA ASP A 217 -1.22 -15.54 1.94
C ASP A 217 -2.30 -14.79 2.72
N SER A 218 -2.08 -14.58 4.02
CA SER A 218 -3.00 -13.83 4.88
C SER A 218 -3.15 -12.37 4.45
N ALA A 219 -2.07 -11.73 3.98
CA ALA A 219 -2.12 -10.36 3.48
C ALA A 219 -3.01 -10.25 2.24
N ILE A 220 -2.92 -11.22 1.32
CA ILE A 220 -3.76 -11.28 0.13
C ILE A 220 -5.23 -11.46 0.53
N ASN A 221 -5.52 -12.45 1.36
CA ASN A 221 -6.88 -12.79 1.77
C ASN A 221 -7.55 -11.61 2.53
N LYS A 222 -6.79 -10.92 3.38
CA LYS A 222 -7.28 -9.72 4.08
C LYS A 222 -7.50 -8.54 3.13
N LEU A 223 -6.59 -8.31 2.22
CA LEU A 223 -6.73 -7.26 1.20
C LEU A 223 -7.97 -7.53 0.33
N GLN A 224 -8.15 -8.76 -0.12
CA GLN A 224 -9.32 -9.19 -0.88
C GLN A 224 -10.61 -8.96 -0.10
N THR A 225 -10.66 -9.41 1.15
CA THR A 225 -11.82 -9.24 2.03
C THR A 225 -12.13 -7.76 2.26
N TYR A 226 -11.11 -6.93 2.47
CA TYR A 226 -11.27 -5.48 2.65
C TYR A 226 -11.91 -4.82 1.42
N ILE A 227 -11.42 -5.15 0.22
CA ILE A 227 -11.90 -4.59 -1.03
C ILE A 227 -13.34 -5.04 -1.33
N ILE A 228 -13.63 -6.33 -1.15
CA ILE A 228 -14.99 -6.87 -1.34
C ILE A 228 -15.97 -6.17 -0.39
N ASN A 229 -15.63 -6.08 0.90
CA ASN A 229 -16.48 -5.43 1.89
C ASN A 229 -16.72 -3.95 1.56
N TYR A 230 -15.67 -3.23 1.14
CA TYR A 230 -15.82 -1.84 0.75
C TYR A 230 -16.74 -1.67 -0.45
N ARG A 231 -16.53 -2.46 -1.53
CA ARG A 231 -17.35 -2.41 -2.75
C ARG A 231 -18.78 -2.80 -2.50
N THR A 232 -19.00 -3.90 -1.77
CA THR A 232 -20.35 -4.36 -1.42
C THR A 232 -21.07 -3.32 -0.57
N LYS A 233 -20.40 -2.73 0.42
CA LYS A 233 -20.97 -1.67 1.25
C LYS A 233 -21.36 -0.45 0.43
N LYS A 234 -20.48 -0.01 -0.49
CA LYS A 234 -20.73 1.14 -1.38
C LYS A 234 -21.91 0.84 -2.32
N ALA A 235 -21.86 -0.30 -3.02
CA ALA A 235 -22.94 -0.71 -3.91
C ALA A 235 -24.30 -0.83 -3.20
N LYS A 236 -24.29 -1.34 -1.96
CA LYS A 236 -25.50 -1.42 -1.13
C LYS A 236 -26.06 -0.04 -0.78
N GLN A 237 -25.20 0.90 -0.38
CA GLN A 237 -25.61 2.29 -0.11
C GLN A 237 -26.20 2.97 -1.35
N ASP A 238 -25.57 2.78 -2.50
CA ASP A 238 -26.06 3.33 -3.78
C ASP A 238 -27.41 2.72 -4.17
N TYR A 239 -27.59 1.41 -4.01
CA TYR A 239 -28.88 0.75 -4.23
C TYR A 239 -29.97 1.26 -3.27
N GLU A 240 -29.68 1.36 -1.97
CA GLU A 240 -30.63 1.87 -0.97
C GLU A 240 -31.06 3.30 -1.29
N PHE A 241 -30.11 4.17 -1.72
CA PHE A 241 -30.42 5.53 -2.13
C PHE A 241 -31.33 5.55 -3.37
N GLN A 242 -30.99 4.77 -4.42
CA GLN A 242 -31.80 4.72 -5.64
C GLN A 242 -33.17 4.11 -5.38
N ASN A 243 -33.28 3.16 -4.48
CA ASN A 243 -34.56 2.57 -4.09
C ASN A 243 -35.46 3.59 -3.38
N GLN A 244 -34.91 4.39 -2.45
CA GLN A 244 -35.67 5.47 -1.79
C GLN A 244 -36.13 6.53 -2.82
N MET A 245 -35.27 6.88 -3.76
CA MET A 245 -35.65 7.82 -4.84
C MET A 245 -36.77 7.24 -5.73
N CYS A 246 -36.66 5.96 -6.08
CA CYS A 246 -37.68 5.27 -6.88
C CYS A 246 -39.05 5.29 -6.19
N GLU A 247 -39.13 4.96 -4.89
CA GLU A 247 -40.35 5.04 -4.11
C GLU A 247 -40.94 6.45 -4.03
N LYS A 248 -40.07 7.47 -3.88
CA LYS A 248 -40.49 8.87 -3.86
C LYS A 248 -41.13 9.29 -5.19
N TYR A 249 -40.45 9.02 -6.31
CA TYR A 249 -40.95 9.42 -7.62
C TYR A 249 -42.14 8.58 -8.07
N LYS A 250 -42.25 7.34 -7.64
CA LYS A 250 -43.46 6.53 -7.83
C LYS A 250 -44.69 7.19 -7.20
N LYS A 251 -44.55 7.61 -5.94
CA LYS A 251 -45.66 8.35 -5.27
C LYS A 251 -46.03 9.64 -5.97
N LEU A 252 -45.04 10.43 -6.45
CA LEU A 252 -45.29 11.65 -7.17
C LEU A 252 -46.02 11.38 -8.49
N TYR A 253 -45.65 10.32 -9.20
CA TYR A 253 -46.37 9.91 -10.41
C TYR A 253 -47.81 9.47 -10.07
N GLU A 254 -48.00 8.63 -9.08
CA GLU A 254 -49.35 8.16 -8.65
C GLU A 254 -50.25 9.36 -8.25
N GLU A 255 -49.72 10.38 -7.56
CA GLU A 255 -50.43 11.61 -7.22
C GLU A 255 -50.79 12.44 -8.43
N ALA A 256 -49.85 12.62 -9.39
CA ALA A 256 -50.10 13.36 -10.62
C ALA A 256 -51.13 12.65 -11.50
N GLN A 257 -51.05 11.33 -11.62
CA GLN A 257 -51.99 10.51 -12.34
C GLN A 257 -53.39 10.59 -11.71
N ARG A 258 -53.50 10.48 -10.39
CA ARG A 258 -54.78 10.60 -9.68
C ARG A 258 -55.42 11.98 -9.95
N LYS A 259 -54.67 13.07 -9.90
CA LYS A 259 -55.18 14.42 -10.21
C LYS A 259 -55.73 14.53 -11.62
N TYR A 260 -55.06 13.92 -12.57
CA TYR A 260 -55.53 13.83 -13.94
C TYR A 260 -56.81 13.04 -14.05
N ASP A 261 -56.87 11.85 -13.45
CA ASP A 261 -58.04 10.96 -13.49
C ASP A 261 -59.26 11.57 -12.80
N GLU A 262 -59.10 12.18 -11.61
CA GLU A 262 -60.16 12.89 -10.89
C GLU A 262 -60.70 14.07 -11.72
N TYR A 263 -59.84 14.83 -12.38
CA TYR A 263 -60.26 15.95 -13.23
C TYR A 263 -60.96 15.49 -14.51
N ALA A 264 -60.48 14.44 -15.14
CA ALA A 264 -61.04 13.83 -16.31
C ALA A 264 -62.44 13.25 -16.05
N ASP A 265 -62.60 12.55 -14.90
CA ASP A 265 -63.91 11.99 -14.50
C ASP A 265 -64.92 13.04 -14.14
N ALA A 266 -64.52 14.13 -13.48
CA ALA A 266 -65.39 15.24 -13.13
C ALA A 266 -65.87 16.06 -14.35
N ASN A 267 -65.13 16.04 -15.43
CA ASN A 267 -65.34 16.90 -16.59
C ASN A 267 -65.50 16.09 -17.91
N ARG A 268 -66.27 15.03 -17.91
CA ARG A 268 -66.46 14.12 -19.07
C ARG A 268 -66.98 14.84 -20.34
N ASN A 269 -67.72 15.97 -20.20
CA ASN A 269 -68.21 16.76 -21.32
C ASN A 269 -67.54 18.16 -21.35
N LEU A 270 -66.24 18.20 -21.68
CA LEU A 270 -65.46 19.43 -21.77
C LEU A 270 -65.92 20.30 -22.94
N VAL A 271 -66.71 21.34 -22.66
CA VAL A 271 -67.18 22.29 -23.66
C VAL A 271 -66.29 23.54 -23.74
N THR A 272 -65.70 23.96 -22.61
CA THR A 272 -64.89 25.17 -22.54
C THR A 272 -63.41 24.94 -22.87
N GLN A 273 -62.79 25.89 -23.55
CA GLN A 273 -61.37 25.83 -23.89
C GLN A 273 -60.48 25.85 -22.67
N THR A 274 -60.87 26.54 -21.60
CA THR A 274 -60.18 26.59 -20.30
C THR A 274 -60.10 25.21 -19.64
N ALA A 275 -61.21 24.48 -19.64
CA ALA A 275 -61.24 23.13 -19.05
C ALA A 275 -60.38 22.14 -19.84
N LYS A 276 -60.36 22.27 -21.19
CA LYS A 276 -59.43 21.48 -22.04
C LYS A 276 -57.96 21.78 -21.76
N SER A 277 -57.63 23.07 -21.60
CA SER A 277 -56.26 23.50 -21.26
C SER A 277 -55.79 22.93 -19.94
N GLN A 278 -56.66 22.94 -18.92
CA GLN A 278 -56.37 22.43 -17.59
C GLN A 278 -56.20 20.90 -17.58
N MET A 279 -57.03 20.18 -18.33
CA MET A 279 -56.89 18.75 -18.52
C MET A 279 -55.53 18.40 -19.19
N ASN A 280 -55.14 19.14 -20.23
CA ASN A 280 -53.83 18.97 -20.89
C ASN A 280 -52.67 19.25 -19.93
N GLU A 281 -52.78 20.25 -19.05
CA GLU A 281 -51.78 20.55 -18.04
C GLU A 281 -51.60 19.37 -17.05
N TYR A 282 -52.71 18.84 -16.52
CA TYR A 282 -52.62 17.63 -15.61
C TYR A 282 -52.04 16.43 -16.33
N GLN A 283 -52.43 16.20 -17.60
CA GLN A 283 -51.87 15.12 -18.41
C GLN A 283 -50.36 15.30 -18.61
N GLN A 284 -49.91 16.50 -18.98
CA GLN A 284 -48.48 16.79 -19.15
C GLN A 284 -47.67 16.59 -17.85
N ASN A 285 -48.27 16.98 -16.70
CA ASN A 285 -47.64 16.78 -15.41
C ASN A 285 -47.53 15.29 -15.05
N ALA A 286 -48.57 14.48 -15.34
CA ALA A 286 -48.53 13.03 -15.14
C ALA A 286 -47.50 12.38 -16.08
N ASP A 287 -47.44 12.74 -17.35
CA ASP A 287 -46.48 12.26 -18.33
C ASP A 287 -45.03 12.61 -17.92
N LEU A 288 -44.80 13.83 -17.43
CA LEU A 288 -43.50 14.25 -16.93
C LEU A 288 -43.09 13.44 -15.69
N ALA A 289 -44.01 13.29 -14.73
CA ALA A 289 -43.77 12.48 -13.52
C ALA A 289 -43.48 11.02 -13.87
N TYR A 290 -44.18 10.44 -14.84
CA TYR A 290 -43.95 9.12 -15.37
C TYR A 290 -42.56 8.95 -15.98
N LYS A 291 -42.13 9.91 -16.83
CA LYS A 291 -40.80 9.90 -17.44
C LYS A 291 -39.69 9.93 -16.37
N VAL A 292 -39.83 10.79 -15.35
CA VAL A 292 -38.89 10.88 -14.25
C VAL A 292 -38.85 9.57 -13.44
N TYR A 293 -40.03 9.01 -13.12
CA TYR A 293 -40.13 7.73 -12.41
C TYR A 293 -39.42 6.61 -13.19
N ASN A 294 -39.65 6.49 -14.49
CA ASN A 294 -38.99 5.49 -15.34
C ASN A 294 -37.45 5.67 -15.38
N GLN A 295 -36.98 6.89 -15.42
CA GLN A 295 -35.55 7.18 -15.39
C GLN A 295 -34.93 6.71 -14.05
N VAL A 296 -35.57 6.99 -12.91
CA VAL A 296 -35.10 6.59 -11.58
C VAL A 296 -35.23 5.08 -11.40
N LEU A 297 -36.30 4.45 -11.94
CA LEU A 297 -36.47 3.00 -11.95
C LEU A 297 -35.29 2.30 -12.66
N THR A 298 -34.87 2.84 -13.80
CA THR A 298 -33.71 2.35 -14.53
C THR A 298 -32.44 2.49 -13.72
N GLN A 299 -32.24 3.64 -13.03
CA GLN A 299 -31.06 3.82 -12.16
C GLN A 299 -31.04 2.83 -11.00
N ARG A 300 -32.19 2.53 -10.39
CA ARG A 300 -32.31 1.51 -9.35
C ARG A 300 -31.92 0.11 -9.88
N GLN A 301 -32.39 -0.26 -11.07
CA GLN A 301 -32.05 -1.56 -11.68
C GLN A 301 -30.53 -1.66 -11.97
N ILE A 302 -29.90 -0.57 -12.42
CA ILE A 302 -28.45 -0.52 -12.61
C ILE A 302 -27.72 -0.66 -11.26
N ALA A 303 -28.19 0.02 -10.22
CA ALA A 303 -27.59 -0.09 -8.89
C ALA A 303 -27.75 -1.51 -8.29
N GLU A 304 -28.89 -2.16 -8.54
CA GLU A 304 -29.15 -3.55 -8.15
C GLU A 304 -28.19 -4.54 -8.85
N ALA A 305 -27.98 -4.36 -10.15
CA ALA A 305 -27.04 -5.17 -10.91
C ALA A 305 -25.59 -4.97 -10.41
N LYS A 306 -25.18 -3.73 -10.11
CA LYS A 306 -23.87 -3.43 -9.50
C LYS A 306 -23.68 -4.11 -8.14
N LEU A 307 -24.72 -4.16 -7.31
CA LEU A 307 -24.66 -4.85 -6.03
C LEU A 307 -24.45 -6.36 -6.21
N GLN A 308 -25.05 -6.96 -7.23
CA GLN A 308 -24.88 -8.39 -7.54
C GLN A 308 -23.50 -8.69 -8.16
N GLU A 309 -22.91 -7.75 -8.90
CA GLU A 309 -21.59 -7.86 -9.52
C GLU A 309 -20.42 -7.51 -8.58
N ALA A 310 -20.67 -7.03 -7.36
CA ALA A 310 -19.64 -6.64 -6.39
C ALA A 310 -18.83 -7.84 -5.86
N LYS A 311 -18.17 -8.59 -6.77
CA LYS A 311 -17.34 -9.79 -6.51
C LYS A 311 -15.84 -9.46 -6.55
N PRO A 312 -14.97 -10.44 -6.20
CA PRO A 312 -13.52 -10.23 -6.16
C PRO A 312 -12.95 -9.72 -7.49
N VAL A 313 -11.99 -8.85 -7.38
CA VAL A 313 -11.55 -7.91 -8.42
C VAL A 313 -10.21 -8.27 -9.00
N PHE A 314 -9.51 -9.24 -8.40
CA PHE A 314 -8.19 -9.65 -8.86
C PHE A 314 -8.00 -11.16 -8.79
N ALA A 315 -7.20 -11.66 -9.73
CA ALA A 315 -6.71 -13.04 -9.75
C ALA A 315 -5.30 -13.08 -9.14
N VAL A 316 -5.03 -14.10 -8.34
CA VAL A 316 -3.69 -14.40 -7.86
C VAL A 316 -2.95 -15.11 -8.99
N VAL A 317 -1.99 -14.41 -9.60
CA VAL A 317 -1.18 -14.95 -10.72
C VAL A 317 -0.04 -15.81 -10.19
N GLU A 318 0.60 -15.34 -9.13
CA GLU A 318 1.69 -16.03 -8.45
C GLU A 318 1.31 -16.20 -6.97
N PRO A 319 0.95 -17.41 -6.53
CA PRO A 319 0.57 -17.70 -5.16
C PRO A 319 1.77 -17.69 -4.22
N SER A 320 1.51 -17.53 -2.92
CA SER A 320 2.55 -17.64 -1.90
C SER A 320 3.13 -19.07 -1.87
N THR A 321 4.45 -19.18 -2.00
CA THR A 321 5.17 -20.45 -1.87
C THR A 321 6.22 -20.34 -0.77
N ILE A 322 6.48 -21.43 -0.06
CA ILE A 322 7.50 -21.45 0.99
C ILE A 322 8.88 -21.33 0.34
N PRO A 323 9.66 -20.27 0.63
CA PRO A 323 10.96 -20.07 0.02
C PRO A 323 11.98 -21.07 0.58
N LEU A 324 12.70 -21.74 -0.32
CA LEU A 324 13.73 -22.71 0.06
C LEU A 324 15.05 -22.04 0.49
N ASN A 325 15.38 -20.90 -0.08
CA ASN A 325 16.61 -20.17 0.16
C ASN A 325 16.36 -18.83 0.82
N ALA A 326 17.27 -18.44 1.73
CA ALA A 326 17.24 -17.10 2.31
C ALA A 326 17.58 -16.05 1.24
N SER A 327 16.81 -14.97 1.19
CA SER A 327 17.02 -13.83 0.29
C SER A 327 18.04 -12.83 0.84
N SER A 328 18.22 -12.77 2.15
CA SER A 328 19.15 -11.88 2.85
C SER A 328 19.80 -12.61 4.05
N PRO A 329 21.04 -12.23 4.45
CA PRO A 329 21.98 -11.34 3.79
C PRO A 329 22.73 -11.98 2.61
N ASN A 330 23.03 -11.21 1.57
CA ASN A 330 23.91 -11.62 0.49
C ASN A 330 25.39 -11.58 0.98
N LYS A 331 25.87 -12.69 1.56
CA LYS A 331 27.21 -12.79 2.15
C LYS A 331 28.35 -12.37 1.22
N PRO A 332 28.41 -12.80 -0.07
CA PRO A 332 29.45 -12.35 -0.98
C PRO A 332 29.39 -10.85 -1.25
N LEU A 333 28.21 -10.26 -1.36
CA LEU A 333 28.08 -8.82 -1.56
C LEU A 333 28.57 -8.02 -0.35
N LEU A 334 28.30 -8.48 0.87
CA LEU A 334 28.82 -7.88 2.10
C LEU A 334 30.35 -7.95 2.17
N LEU A 335 30.92 -9.10 1.84
CA LEU A 335 32.39 -9.29 1.82
C LEU A 335 33.04 -8.29 0.84
N ILE A 336 32.54 -8.21 -0.40
CA ILE A 336 33.06 -7.29 -1.40
C ILE A 336 32.87 -5.84 -0.95
N GLY A 337 31.69 -5.48 -0.42
CA GLY A 337 31.37 -4.14 0.05
C GLY A 337 32.30 -3.66 1.17
N PHE A 338 32.52 -4.48 2.20
CA PHE A 338 33.42 -4.10 3.30
C PHE A 338 34.89 -4.08 2.87
N THR A 339 35.31 -4.98 1.98
CA THR A 339 36.66 -4.97 1.42
C THR A 339 36.91 -3.69 0.60
N PHE A 340 35.95 -3.29 -0.22
CA PHE A 340 36.01 -2.06 -1.00
C PHE A 340 36.00 -0.81 -0.12
N LEU A 341 35.15 -0.80 0.91
CA LEU A 341 35.08 0.32 1.86
C LEU A 341 36.43 0.48 2.62
N ALA A 342 37.04 -0.62 3.04
CA ALA A 342 38.36 -0.60 3.66
C ALA A 342 39.44 -0.09 2.71
N PHE A 343 39.40 -0.47 1.44
CA PHE A 343 40.27 0.07 0.41
C PHE A 343 40.13 1.58 0.26
N VAL A 344 38.90 2.09 0.18
CA VAL A 344 38.61 3.52 0.02
C VAL A 344 39.09 4.31 1.24
N LEU A 345 38.78 3.83 2.44
CA LEU A 345 39.20 4.48 3.69
C LEU A 345 40.72 4.55 3.84
N GLU A 346 41.43 3.44 3.58
CA GLU A 346 42.88 3.45 3.67
C GLU A 346 43.53 4.32 2.57
N SER A 347 42.98 4.31 1.36
CA SER A 347 43.45 5.18 0.28
C SER A 347 43.25 6.66 0.64
N ALA A 348 42.08 7.02 1.20
CA ALA A 348 41.84 8.38 1.68
C ALA A 348 42.79 8.76 2.83
N TRP A 349 43.07 7.85 3.76
CA TRP A 349 44.01 8.07 4.85
C TRP A 349 45.45 8.28 4.34
N ILE A 350 45.88 7.53 3.31
CA ILE A 350 47.23 7.69 2.69
C ILE A 350 47.34 9.01 1.96
N LEU A 351 46.24 9.52 1.36
CA LEU A 351 46.25 10.74 0.58
C LEU A 351 46.13 12.00 1.43
N PHE A 352 45.21 11.98 2.42
CA PHE A 352 44.86 13.18 3.21
C PHE A 352 45.39 13.12 4.66
N GLY A 353 45.63 11.94 5.21
CA GLY A 353 46.00 11.78 6.62
C GLY A 353 47.45 12.24 6.92
N LYS A 354 48.31 12.42 5.92
CA LYS A 354 49.64 12.96 6.14
C LYS A 354 49.67 14.47 6.32
N ASP A 355 48.72 15.18 5.73
CA ASP A 355 48.67 16.65 5.78
C ASP A 355 48.01 17.18 7.10
N ILE A 356 47.41 16.28 7.89
CA ILE A 356 46.79 16.66 9.20
C ILE A 356 47.78 16.60 10.37
N TYR A 357 48.96 15.93 10.20
CA TYR A 357 49.97 15.75 11.24
C TYR A 357 51.28 16.53 10.98
N HIS A 358 51.28 17.53 10.10
CA HIS A 358 52.37 18.47 9.96
C HIS A 358 51.93 19.91 10.22
#